data_ac341be18e145531cfc1897001e057ed
#
_entry.id   ac341be18e145531cfc1897001e057ed
#
_cell.length_a   1.000
_cell.length_b   1.000
_cell.length_c   1.000
_cell.angle_alpha   90.00
_cell.angle_beta   90.00
_cell.angle_gamma   90.00
#
_symmetry.space_group_name_H-M   'P 1'
#
loop_
_entity.id
_entity.type
_entity.pdbx_description
1 polymer ?
#
loop_
_entity_poly.entity_id
_entity_poly.type
_entity_poly.pdbx_seq_one_letter_code
_entity_poly.pdbx_strand_id
1 'polypeptide(L)'
;MLHIRLRNLFALAALPATLLTIAPAALHAQAPATARQLGTVKAIDGNTVTLTTSGGTSVVVTVSPDAPVLQLAPGSTDLKSATPAKLEDVSVGDRILASGKAGDAAGTLTASRVILMKSGDIAARNAQQQREWQRNGLGGLVRGFDGSTITVVSGAKILKIETTPSTKFERYAGDSVAFADVKPSAMSAIHTGDQLRARGKVADDRLSMTADEVVSGTFLNLSGTIASIDPSTQSLTVKDLATKRTYTVEIGQKSDLRTLPADRAAAFASRNAGGAGGGSGACGERPAGAGAPGGGGTAAGAGGAAAASRRAGFDLSQMLSRLPTQTLADLKPGQAVMIVASSSGNGNPTAITMLSGVEQILSATPSGQQPLTLSPWNIGGAPEGGGEGGGGGSH
;
A
#
# COMPACT_ATOMS: atom_id res chain seq x y z
N MET A 1 -18.02 -44.90 56.94
CA MET A 1 -19.33 -44.91 57.59
C MET A 1 -20.28 -44.22 56.68
N LEU A 2 -21.37 -44.67 56.12
CA LEU A 2 -22.23 -45.80 56.41
C LEU A 2 -23.27 -45.94 55.28
N HIS A 3 -23.44 -47.13 54.74
CA HIS A 3 -24.66 -47.82 54.26
C HIS A 3 -25.56 -47.14 53.19
N ILE A 4 -25.61 -47.70 51.95
CA ILE A 4 -26.41 -48.80 51.46
C ILE A 4 -27.89 -48.61 51.77
N ARG A 5 -28.73 -48.53 50.70
CA ARG A 5 -29.89 -49.51 50.54
C ARG A 5 -30.44 -49.37 49.08
N LEU A 6 -30.34 -50.53 48.49
CA LEU A 6 -31.00 -51.04 47.34
C LEU A 6 -32.49 -51.19 47.60
N ARG A 7 -33.40 -50.84 46.65
CA ARG A 7 -34.70 -51.48 46.55
C ARG A 7 -35.23 -51.42 45.12
N ASN A 8 -35.31 -52.62 44.54
CA ASN A 8 -36.07 -52.95 43.34
C ASN A 8 -37.54 -52.65 43.53
N LEU A 9 -38.24 -52.17 42.51
CA LEU A 9 -39.64 -52.55 42.29
C LEU A 9 -39.94 -52.59 40.79
N PHE A 10 -40.38 -53.74 40.35
CA PHE A 10 -40.98 -54.05 39.06
C PHE A 10 -42.27 -53.25 38.86
N ALA A 11 -42.51 -52.74 37.65
CA ALA A 11 -43.85 -52.52 37.10
C ALA A 11 -43.74 -52.35 35.58
N LEU A 12 -44.07 -53.36 34.86
CA LEU A 12 -45.19 -53.58 33.96
C LEU A 12 -45.31 -52.68 32.74
N ALA A 13 -45.16 -53.31 31.60
CA ALA A 13 -45.28 -52.85 30.26
C ALA A 13 -46.58 -52.10 29.92
N ALA A 14 -46.46 -50.99 29.20
CA ALA A 14 -47.48 -50.48 28.30
C ALA A 14 -46.81 -49.92 27.07
N LEU A 15 -46.95 -50.61 25.95
CA LEU A 15 -46.60 -50.12 24.62
C LEU A 15 -47.63 -49.02 24.22
N PRO A 16 -47.22 -47.79 23.83
CA PRO A 16 -48.05 -47.00 22.98
C PRO A 16 -47.59 -47.18 21.53
N ALA A 17 -48.53 -47.56 20.68
CA ALA A 17 -48.38 -47.55 19.22
C ALA A 17 -48.11 -46.11 18.76
N THR A 18 -46.84 -45.79 18.41
CA THR A 18 -46.46 -44.49 17.78
C THR A 18 -46.93 -44.57 16.33
N LEU A 19 -47.99 -43.80 16.01
CA LEU A 19 -48.35 -43.42 14.65
C LEU A 19 -47.22 -42.62 14.06
N LEU A 20 -46.48 -43.19 13.10
CA LEU A 20 -45.44 -42.53 12.32
C LEU A 20 -46.14 -41.60 11.32
N THR A 21 -46.32 -40.34 11.68
CA THR A 21 -46.76 -39.30 10.76
C THR A 21 -45.57 -38.93 9.85
N ILE A 22 -45.59 -39.42 8.61
CA ILE A 22 -44.71 -39.00 7.54
C ILE A 22 -45.07 -37.55 7.19
N ALA A 23 -44.40 -36.58 7.75
CA ALA A 23 -44.48 -35.19 7.32
C ALA A 23 -43.82 -35.07 5.93
N PRO A 24 -44.51 -34.52 4.91
CA PRO A 24 -43.85 -34.27 3.64
C PRO A 24 -42.72 -33.23 3.88
N ALA A 25 -41.49 -33.68 3.61
CA ALA A 25 -40.35 -32.78 3.56
C ALA A 25 -40.61 -31.80 2.41
N ALA A 26 -41.05 -30.58 2.73
CA ALA A 26 -41.11 -29.49 1.77
C ALA A 26 -39.68 -29.25 1.29
N LEU A 27 -39.36 -29.71 0.08
CA LEU A 27 -38.16 -29.27 -0.63
C LEU A 27 -38.27 -27.74 -0.78
N HIS A 28 -37.61 -27.01 0.09
CA HIS A 28 -37.38 -25.61 -0.12
C HIS A 28 -36.42 -25.52 -1.32
N ALA A 29 -36.96 -25.24 -2.50
CA ALA A 29 -36.18 -24.83 -3.64
C ALA A 29 -35.44 -23.56 -3.22
N GLN A 30 -34.17 -23.69 -2.84
CA GLN A 30 -33.29 -22.53 -2.57
C GLN A 30 -33.25 -21.76 -3.86
N ALA A 31 -33.77 -20.51 -3.83
CA ALA A 31 -33.60 -19.57 -4.93
C ALA A 31 -32.10 -19.52 -5.26
N PRO A 32 -31.71 -19.60 -6.55
CA PRO A 32 -30.31 -19.62 -6.92
C PRO A 32 -29.61 -18.40 -6.33
N ALA A 33 -28.60 -18.65 -5.50
CA ALA A 33 -27.85 -17.60 -4.84
C ALA A 33 -27.25 -16.68 -5.90
N THR A 34 -27.58 -15.39 -5.82
CA THR A 34 -27.00 -14.38 -6.72
C THR A 34 -25.52 -14.27 -6.44
N ALA A 35 -24.69 -14.74 -7.34
CA ALA A 35 -23.24 -14.60 -7.26
C ALA A 35 -22.83 -13.20 -7.74
N ARG A 36 -21.81 -12.65 -7.11
CA ARG A 36 -21.20 -11.36 -7.49
C ARG A 36 -19.71 -11.55 -7.64
N GLN A 37 -19.17 -11.06 -8.74
CA GLN A 37 -17.75 -11.14 -9.01
C GLN A 37 -17.20 -9.79 -9.43
N LEU A 38 -16.21 -9.31 -8.67
CA LEU A 38 -15.47 -8.10 -8.97
C LEU A 38 -14.08 -8.47 -9.49
N GLY A 39 -13.68 -7.87 -10.61
CA GLY A 39 -12.36 -8.12 -11.17
C GLY A 39 -11.98 -7.11 -12.24
N THR A 40 -10.73 -7.21 -12.67
CA THR A 40 -10.18 -6.46 -13.81
C THR A 40 -10.30 -7.30 -15.06
N VAL A 41 -10.75 -6.70 -16.16
CA VAL A 41 -10.92 -7.36 -17.46
C VAL A 41 -9.55 -7.73 -18.02
N LYS A 42 -9.32 -9.03 -18.22
CA LYS A 42 -8.10 -9.58 -18.82
C LYS A 42 -8.27 -9.86 -20.32
N ALA A 43 -9.43 -10.33 -20.71
CA ALA A 43 -9.74 -10.64 -22.11
C ALA A 43 -11.25 -10.55 -22.33
N ILE A 44 -11.64 -10.27 -23.57
CA ILE A 44 -13.03 -10.20 -24.02
C ILE A 44 -13.14 -11.02 -25.30
N ASP A 45 -14.11 -11.94 -25.34
CA ASP A 45 -14.41 -12.75 -26.49
C ASP A 45 -15.94 -12.81 -26.68
N GLY A 46 -16.46 -12.00 -27.59
CA GLY A 46 -17.89 -11.82 -27.77
C GLY A 46 -18.61 -11.42 -26.51
N ASN A 47 -19.49 -12.28 -26.00
CA ASN A 47 -20.23 -12.07 -24.75
C ASN A 47 -19.50 -12.61 -23.50
N THR A 48 -18.31 -13.13 -23.67
CA THR A 48 -17.53 -13.72 -22.58
C THR A 48 -16.39 -12.80 -22.16
N VAL A 49 -16.34 -12.47 -20.87
CA VAL A 49 -15.31 -11.59 -20.29
C VAL A 49 -14.51 -12.39 -19.25
N THR A 50 -13.23 -12.48 -19.44
CA THR A 50 -12.33 -13.07 -18.45
C THR A 50 -11.86 -12.00 -17.49
N LEU A 51 -12.08 -12.21 -16.19
CA LEU A 51 -11.69 -11.31 -15.12
C LEU A 51 -10.54 -11.87 -14.32
N THR A 52 -9.66 -11.00 -13.87
CA THR A 52 -8.71 -11.30 -12.79
C THR A 52 -9.22 -10.65 -11.50
N THR A 53 -9.42 -11.46 -10.47
CA THR A 53 -9.84 -10.97 -9.14
C THR A 53 -8.65 -10.34 -8.40
N SER A 54 -8.91 -9.63 -7.31
CA SER A 54 -7.86 -9.10 -6.43
C SER A 54 -6.96 -10.18 -5.83
N GLY A 55 -7.43 -11.43 -5.74
CA GLY A 55 -6.63 -12.59 -5.31
C GLY A 55 -5.85 -13.26 -6.44
N GLY A 56 -5.81 -12.68 -7.64
CA GLY A 56 -5.08 -13.25 -8.79
C GLY A 56 -5.81 -14.40 -9.51
N THR A 57 -6.99 -14.81 -9.03
CA THR A 57 -7.77 -15.89 -9.65
C THR A 57 -8.47 -15.40 -10.91
N SER A 58 -8.43 -16.18 -11.99
CA SER A 58 -9.19 -15.88 -13.19
C SER A 58 -10.63 -16.42 -13.08
N VAL A 59 -11.60 -15.58 -13.46
CA VAL A 59 -13.03 -15.92 -13.51
C VAL A 59 -13.56 -15.60 -14.87
N VAL A 60 -14.32 -16.55 -15.46
CA VAL A 60 -14.96 -16.39 -16.75
C VAL A 60 -16.41 -15.96 -16.53
N VAL A 61 -16.76 -14.80 -17.08
CA VAL A 61 -18.10 -14.21 -16.98
C VAL A 61 -18.75 -14.20 -18.35
N THR A 62 -19.83 -14.94 -18.52
CA THR A 62 -20.68 -14.86 -19.71
C THR A 62 -21.77 -13.84 -19.46
N VAL A 63 -21.80 -12.78 -20.24
CA VAL A 63 -22.79 -11.71 -20.12
C VAL A 63 -24.03 -12.09 -20.93
N SER A 64 -25.19 -12.12 -20.29
CA SER A 64 -26.46 -12.40 -21.00
C SER A 64 -26.76 -11.28 -22.02
N PRO A 65 -27.33 -11.57 -23.18
CA PRO A 65 -27.63 -10.55 -24.19
C PRO A 65 -28.48 -9.38 -23.66
N ASP A 66 -29.39 -9.67 -22.73
CA ASP A 66 -30.30 -8.70 -22.15
C ASP A 66 -29.77 -8.09 -20.84
N ALA A 67 -28.52 -8.42 -20.44
CA ALA A 67 -27.93 -7.91 -19.22
C ALA A 67 -27.61 -6.42 -19.34
N PRO A 68 -28.20 -5.54 -18.51
CA PRO A 68 -27.84 -4.14 -18.50
C PRO A 68 -26.38 -3.96 -18.09
N VAL A 69 -25.65 -3.20 -18.90
CA VAL A 69 -24.31 -2.71 -18.60
C VAL A 69 -24.45 -1.26 -18.17
N LEU A 70 -23.95 -0.94 -16.97
CA LEU A 70 -24.03 0.39 -16.39
C LEU A 70 -22.62 0.89 -16.10
N GLN A 71 -22.25 2.05 -16.60
CA GLN A 71 -20.98 2.69 -16.25
C GLN A 71 -21.16 3.52 -14.99
N LEU A 72 -20.29 3.31 -14.02
CA LEU A 72 -20.28 4.02 -12.76
C LEU A 72 -18.93 4.74 -12.58
N ALA A 73 -18.99 5.98 -12.11
CA ALA A 73 -17.78 6.72 -11.77
C ALA A 73 -17.01 6.01 -10.64
N PRO A 74 -15.68 5.91 -10.72
CA PRO A 74 -14.88 5.24 -9.70
C PRO A 74 -15.13 5.82 -8.29
N GLY A 75 -15.44 4.92 -7.34
CA GLY A 75 -15.73 5.25 -5.95
C GLY A 75 -17.14 5.75 -5.68
N SER A 76 -18.00 5.87 -6.67
CA SER A 76 -19.43 6.00 -6.44
C SER A 76 -20.03 4.64 -6.08
N THR A 77 -20.97 4.65 -5.14
CA THR A 77 -21.81 3.50 -4.77
C THR A 77 -23.25 3.69 -5.17
N ASP A 78 -23.61 4.89 -5.64
CA ASP A 78 -24.96 5.24 -6.06
C ASP A 78 -25.22 4.81 -7.50
N LEU A 79 -25.96 3.70 -7.63
CA LEU A 79 -26.37 3.17 -8.93
C LEU A 79 -27.33 4.09 -9.70
N LYS A 80 -27.96 5.07 -9.04
CA LYS A 80 -28.81 6.03 -9.73
C LYS A 80 -28.01 7.02 -10.56
N SER A 81 -26.75 7.22 -10.22
CA SER A 81 -25.82 8.06 -10.98
C SER A 81 -25.13 7.31 -12.13
N ALA A 82 -25.40 6.00 -12.26
CA ALA A 82 -24.80 5.20 -13.32
C ALA A 82 -25.41 5.52 -14.68
N THR A 83 -24.59 5.59 -15.71
CA THR A 83 -25.01 5.81 -17.10
C THR A 83 -25.12 4.48 -17.84
N PRO A 84 -26.14 4.29 -18.70
CA PRO A 84 -26.20 3.12 -19.57
C PRO A 84 -24.95 3.02 -20.46
N ALA A 85 -24.42 1.82 -20.57
CA ALA A 85 -23.29 1.49 -21.44
C ALA A 85 -23.57 0.18 -22.18
N LYS A 86 -22.70 -0.19 -23.09
CA LYS A 86 -22.78 -1.46 -23.83
C LYS A 86 -21.60 -2.36 -23.46
N LEU A 87 -21.72 -3.65 -23.74
CA LEU A 87 -20.60 -4.59 -23.55
C LEU A 87 -19.41 -4.24 -24.45
N GLU A 88 -19.67 -3.66 -25.62
CA GLU A 88 -18.65 -3.17 -26.57
C GLU A 88 -17.81 -2.02 -26.01
N ASP A 89 -18.34 -1.29 -25.01
CA ASP A 89 -17.62 -0.21 -24.33
C ASP A 89 -16.61 -0.75 -23.32
N VAL A 90 -16.68 -2.04 -22.95
CA VAL A 90 -15.74 -2.66 -22.01
C VAL A 90 -14.40 -2.89 -22.70
N SER A 91 -13.33 -2.53 -22.03
CA SER A 91 -11.97 -2.68 -22.56
C SER A 91 -11.10 -3.50 -21.59
N VAL A 92 -10.05 -4.12 -22.10
CA VAL A 92 -9.04 -4.77 -21.25
C VAL A 92 -8.44 -3.76 -20.29
N GLY A 93 -8.34 -4.12 -19.01
CA GLY A 93 -7.90 -3.23 -17.94
C GLY A 93 -9.05 -2.53 -17.20
N ASP A 94 -10.26 -2.49 -17.76
CA ASP A 94 -11.42 -1.94 -17.06
C ASP A 94 -11.79 -2.82 -15.85
N ARG A 95 -12.39 -2.21 -14.85
CA ARG A 95 -12.87 -2.94 -13.66
C ARG A 95 -14.38 -3.14 -13.77
N ILE A 96 -14.82 -4.38 -13.61
CA ILE A 96 -16.25 -4.68 -13.65
C ILE A 96 -16.69 -5.45 -12.41
N LEU A 97 -17.93 -5.18 -11.99
CA LEU A 97 -18.68 -5.98 -11.04
C LEU A 97 -19.80 -6.68 -11.82
N ALA A 98 -19.66 -7.97 -12.00
CA ALA A 98 -20.68 -8.83 -12.59
C ALA A 98 -21.56 -9.44 -11.49
N SER A 99 -22.88 -9.41 -11.69
CA SER A 99 -23.86 -10.01 -10.79
C SER A 99 -24.77 -10.92 -11.61
N GLY A 100 -24.99 -12.13 -11.11
CA GLY A 100 -25.78 -13.13 -11.83
C GLY A 100 -25.83 -14.48 -11.12
N LYS A 101 -25.88 -15.54 -11.88
CA LYS A 101 -25.87 -16.92 -11.39
C LYS A 101 -24.49 -17.51 -11.50
N ALA A 102 -24.06 -18.26 -10.48
CA ALA A 102 -22.85 -19.07 -10.60
C ALA A 102 -23.05 -20.08 -11.75
N GLY A 103 -22.03 -20.25 -12.57
CA GLY A 103 -22.06 -21.28 -13.62
C GLY A 103 -21.75 -22.66 -13.05
N ASP A 104 -21.93 -23.68 -13.87
CA ASP A 104 -21.75 -25.08 -13.46
C ASP A 104 -20.29 -25.44 -13.20
N ALA A 105 -19.36 -24.76 -13.85
CA ALA A 105 -17.93 -24.93 -13.63
C ALA A 105 -17.41 -23.93 -12.58
N ALA A 106 -16.47 -24.37 -11.75
CA ALA A 106 -15.81 -23.50 -10.77
C ALA A 106 -15.14 -22.31 -11.50
N GLY A 107 -15.35 -21.11 -10.95
CA GLY A 107 -14.79 -19.89 -11.55
C GLY A 107 -15.55 -19.38 -12.76
N THR A 108 -16.81 -19.83 -13.01
CA THR A 108 -17.68 -19.31 -14.06
C THR A 108 -18.90 -18.59 -13.47
N LEU A 109 -19.38 -17.57 -14.18
CA LEU A 109 -20.55 -16.76 -13.80
C LEU A 109 -21.34 -16.39 -15.03
N THR A 110 -22.67 -16.56 -15.01
CA THR A 110 -23.56 -15.97 -16.02
C THR A 110 -24.13 -14.67 -15.46
N ALA A 111 -23.66 -13.55 -16.00
CA ALA A 111 -24.04 -12.22 -15.52
C ALA A 111 -25.38 -11.77 -16.10
N SER A 112 -26.28 -11.39 -15.19
CA SER A 112 -27.55 -10.70 -15.52
C SER A 112 -27.45 -9.17 -15.36
N ARG A 113 -26.32 -8.66 -14.84
CA ARG A 113 -26.00 -7.23 -14.75
C ARG A 113 -24.49 -7.05 -14.67
N VAL A 114 -24.00 -6.02 -15.35
CA VAL A 114 -22.59 -5.60 -15.30
C VAL A 114 -22.50 -4.14 -14.90
N ILE A 115 -21.64 -3.83 -13.94
CA ILE A 115 -21.27 -2.46 -13.57
C ILE A 115 -19.83 -2.26 -14.02
N LEU A 116 -19.64 -1.31 -14.92
CA LEU A 116 -18.37 -0.97 -15.55
C LEU A 116 -17.75 0.26 -14.86
N MET A 117 -16.49 0.19 -14.52
CA MET A 117 -15.65 1.32 -14.13
C MET A 117 -14.46 1.37 -15.08
N LYS A 118 -14.37 2.44 -15.86
CA LYS A 118 -13.30 2.62 -16.86
C LYS A 118 -11.94 2.74 -16.19
N SER A 119 -10.95 2.05 -16.71
CA SER A 119 -9.56 2.11 -16.25
C SER A 119 -9.00 3.53 -16.33
N GLY A 120 -9.32 4.27 -17.40
CA GLY A 120 -8.95 5.68 -17.54
C GLY A 120 -9.52 6.59 -16.45
N ASP A 121 -10.78 6.40 -16.07
CA ASP A 121 -11.44 7.17 -15.01
C ASP A 121 -10.83 6.84 -13.65
N ILE A 122 -10.52 5.57 -13.42
CA ILE A 122 -9.81 5.11 -12.20
C ILE A 122 -8.44 5.79 -12.13
N ALA A 123 -7.66 5.75 -13.20
CA ALA A 123 -6.34 6.36 -13.27
C ALA A 123 -6.41 7.90 -13.07
N ALA A 124 -7.36 8.57 -13.68
CA ALA A 124 -7.56 10.02 -13.55
C ALA A 124 -7.90 10.40 -12.09
N ARG A 125 -8.81 9.65 -11.45
CA ARG A 125 -9.16 9.85 -10.05
C ARG A 125 -7.96 9.64 -9.13
N ASN A 126 -7.21 8.56 -9.34
CA ASN A 126 -6.02 8.27 -8.54
C ASN A 126 -4.97 9.37 -8.69
N ALA A 127 -4.72 9.84 -9.92
CA ALA A 127 -3.82 10.96 -10.17
C ALA A 127 -4.29 12.27 -9.51
N GLN A 128 -5.60 12.51 -9.47
CA GLN A 128 -6.16 13.65 -8.75
C GLN A 128 -5.95 13.50 -7.24
N GLN A 129 -6.25 12.37 -6.65
CA GLN A 129 -6.03 12.11 -5.23
C GLN A 129 -4.55 12.25 -4.86
N GLN A 130 -3.63 11.74 -5.69
CA GLN A 130 -2.19 11.92 -5.47
C GLN A 130 -1.81 13.39 -5.45
N ARG A 131 -2.30 14.20 -6.40
CA ARG A 131 -2.05 15.64 -6.42
C ARG A 131 -2.59 16.34 -5.18
N GLU A 132 -3.78 15.95 -4.72
CA GLU A 132 -4.38 16.50 -3.49
C GLU A 132 -3.54 16.15 -2.26
N TRP A 133 -3.08 14.90 -2.12
CA TRP A 133 -2.18 14.49 -1.05
C TRP A 133 -0.83 15.22 -1.09
N GLN A 134 -0.28 15.51 -2.28
CA GLN A 134 0.96 16.26 -2.43
C GLN A 134 0.80 17.74 -2.04
N ARG A 135 -0.33 18.35 -2.37
CA ARG A 135 -0.58 19.78 -2.08
C ARG A 135 -1.04 20.00 -0.63
N ASN A 136 -1.98 19.19 -0.18
CA ASN A 136 -2.76 19.39 1.04
C ASN A 136 -2.45 18.33 2.10
N GLY A 137 -1.41 17.55 1.91
CA GLY A 137 -0.98 16.53 2.85
C GLY A 137 0.17 17.02 3.73
N LEU A 138 0.08 16.73 5.02
CA LEU A 138 1.18 16.81 5.99
C LEU A 138 1.32 15.44 6.67
N GLY A 139 2.52 15.10 7.13
CA GLY A 139 2.72 13.84 7.83
C GLY A 139 4.10 13.72 8.45
N GLY A 140 4.25 12.71 9.27
CA GLY A 140 5.47 12.38 10.00
C GLY A 140 5.22 11.42 11.14
N LEU A 141 6.09 11.44 12.13
CA LEU A 141 6.03 10.58 13.31
C LEU A 141 5.23 11.27 14.42
N VAL A 142 4.23 10.59 14.97
CA VAL A 142 3.41 11.09 16.09
C VAL A 142 4.28 11.22 17.33
N ARG A 143 4.33 12.43 17.89
CA ARG A 143 5.08 12.74 19.12
C ARG A 143 4.17 12.85 20.34
N GLY A 144 2.93 13.28 20.17
CA GLY A 144 1.99 13.45 21.28
C GLY A 144 0.67 14.04 20.85
N PHE A 145 -0.20 14.23 21.81
CA PHE A 145 -1.57 14.68 21.64
C PHE A 145 -1.84 15.83 22.62
N ASP A 146 -2.63 16.82 22.17
CA ASP A 146 -3.17 17.88 22.99
C ASP A 146 -4.65 18.09 22.62
N GLY A 147 -5.55 17.47 23.37
CA GLY A 147 -6.96 17.41 23.03
C GLY A 147 -7.21 16.79 21.64
N SER A 148 -7.76 17.56 20.72
CA SER A 148 -8.01 17.18 19.33
C SER A 148 -6.82 17.42 18.39
N THR A 149 -5.69 17.92 18.91
CA THR A 149 -4.49 18.22 18.12
C THR A 149 -3.46 17.10 18.24
N ILE A 150 -2.99 16.61 17.11
CA ILE A 150 -1.91 15.62 17.03
C ILE A 150 -0.62 16.35 16.66
N THR A 151 0.40 16.23 17.51
CA THR A 151 1.73 16.77 17.23
C THR A 151 2.55 15.72 16.49
N VAL A 152 3.07 16.09 15.34
CA VAL A 152 3.82 15.21 14.43
C VAL A 152 5.18 15.84 14.12
N VAL A 153 6.22 15.02 14.04
CA VAL A 153 7.58 15.44 13.64
C VAL A 153 7.88 14.96 12.24
N SER A 154 8.28 15.87 11.37
CA SER A 154 8.68 15.60 9.99
C SER A 154 10.07 16.21 9.73
N GLY A 155 11.11 15.38 9.82
CA GLY A 155 12.49 15.86 9.85
C GLY A 155 12.75 16.80 11.03
N ALA A 156 13.19 18.01 10.77
CA ALA A 156 13.39 19.05 11.79
C ALA A 156 12.14 19.87 12.14
N LYS A 157 11.00 19.62 11.47
CA LYS A 157 9.77 20.41 11.64
C LYS A 157 8.82 19.72 12.61
N ILE A 158 8.18 20.51 13.45
CA ILE A 158 7.05 20.11 14.29
C ILE A 158 5.78 20.59 13.61
N LEU A 159 4.87 19.67 13.35
CA LEU A 159 3.60 19.92 12.68
C LEU A 159 2.46 19.71 13.66
N LYS A 160 1.43 20.53 13.57
CA LYS A 160 0.20 20.42 14.36
C LYS A 160 -0.94 20.03 13.44
N ILE A 161 -1.59 18.93 13.71
CA ILE A 161 -2.72 18.40 12.95
C ILE A 161 -3.94 18.48 13.85
N GLU A 162 -4.80 19.45 13.59
CA GLU A 162 -6.07 19.65 14.29
C GLU A 162 -7.11 18.72 13.67
N THR A 163 -7.82 17.99 14.51
CA THR A 163 -8.91 17.10 14.11
C THR A 163 -10.25 17.67 14.55
N THR A 164 -11.27 17.38 13.77
CA THR A 164 -12.65 17.78 14.03
C THR A 164 -13.55 16.54 14.19
N PRO A 165 -14.78 16.66 14.68
CA PRO A 165 -15.71 15.54 14.73
C PRO A 165 -16.03 14.91 13.36
N SER A 166 -15.79 15.65 12.27
CA SER A 166 -15.97 15.17 10.89
C SER A 166 -14.71 14.53 10.29
N THR A 167 -13.57 14.61 10.98
CA THR A 167 -12.30 13.99 10.51
C THR A 167 -12.45 12.48 10.40
N LYS A 168 -12.12 11.94 9.23
CA LYS A 168 -12.06 10.49 8.99
C LYS A 168 -10.74 9.94 9.46
N PHE A 169 -10.79 8.91 10.26
CA PHE A 169 -9.60 8.19 10.72
C PHE A 169 -9.52 6.83 10.07
N GLU A 170 -8.35 6.51 9.56
CA GLU A 170 -8.02 5.24 8.94
C GLU A 170 -6.69 4.73 9.46
N ARG A 171 -6.52 3.40 9.45
CA ARG A 171 -5.28 2.76 9.88
C ARG A 171 -4.89 1.67 8.90
N TYR A 172 -3.60 1.59 8.59
CA TYR A 172 -3.06 0.52 7.78
C TYR A 172 -3.26 -0.83 8.46
N ALA A 173 -3.58 -1.84 7.68
CA ALA A 173 -3.53 -3.22 8.13
C ALA A 173 -2.09 -3.61 8.49
N GLY A 174 -1.95 -4.52 9.45
CA GLY A 174 -0.63 -4.90 9.96
C GLY A 174 0.31 -5.59 8.95
N ASP A 175 -0.15 -5.87 7.75
CA ASP A 175 0.59 -6.61 6.71
C ASP A 175 0.68 -5.85 5.38
N SER A 176 0.26 -4.59 5.34
CA SER A 176 0.20 -3.81 4.11
C SER A 176 0.46 -2.33 4.35
N VAL A 177 1.10 -1.66 3.39
CA VAL A 177 1.16 -0.20 3.26
C VAL A 177 0.34 0.30 2.08
N ALA A 178 -0.40 -0.58 1.40
CA ALA A 178 -1.28 -0.17 0.32
C ALA A 178 -2.49 0.60 0.89
N PHE A 179 -2.74 1.78 0.35
CA PHE A 179 -3.87 2.60 0.79
C PHE A 179 -5.24 1.90 0.59
N ALA A 180 -5.30 0.97 -0.35
CA ALA A 180 -6.51 0.16 -0.56
C ALA A 180 -6.85 -0.79 0.62
N ASP A 181 -5.87 -1.09 1.47
CA ASP A 181 -6.00 -2.03 2.58
C ASP A 181 -6.24 -1.32 3.92
N VAL A 182 -6.35 0.03 3.93
CA VAL A 182 -6.66 0.77 5.16
C VAL A 182 -8.06 0.44 5.67
N LYS A 183 -8.19 0.44 6.98
CA LYS A 183 -9.47 0.16 7.67
C LYS A 183 -9.93 1.40 8.42
N PRO A 184 -11.25 1.64 8.50
CA PRO A 184 -11.79 2.66 9.38
C PRO A 184 -11.25 2.51 10.81
N SER A 185 -10.91 3.62 11.43
CA SER A 185 -10.28 3.67 12.73
C SER A 185 -10.79 4.86 13.54
N ALA A 186 -10.16 5.17 14.67
CA ALA A 186 -10.46 6.31 15.51
C ALA A 186 -9.17 6.97 15.99
N MET A 187 -9.27 8.21 16.47
CA MET A 187 -8.12 8.93 17.04
C MET A 187 -7.48 8.16 18.21
N SER A 188 -8.28 7.47 19.01
CA SER A 188 -7.80 6.64 20.14
C SER A 188 -6.92 5.46 19.75
N ALA A 189 -6.95 5.05 18.47
CA ALA A 189 -6.10 3.99 17.95
C ALA A 189 -4.72 4.48 17.47
N ILE A 190 -4.48 5.79 17.51
CA ILE A 190 -3.21 6.39 17.13
C ILE A 190 -2.33 6.51 18.38
N HIS A 191 -1.08 6.06 18.29
CA HIS A 191 -0.14 6.06 19.41
C HIS A 191 1.08 6.92 19.10
N THR A 192 1.75 7.39 20.17
CA THR A 192 3.08 8.01 20.02
C THR A 192 4.05 7.01 19.38
N GLY A 193 4.77 7.46 18.37
CA GLY A 193 5.65 6.60 17.56
C GLY A 193 4.99 6.03 16.30
N ASP A 194 3.68 6.17 16.14
CA ASP A 194 3.03 5.85 14.87
C ASP A 194 3.47 6.83 13.79
N GLN A 195 3.53 6.35 12.57
CA GLN A 195 3.60 7.22 11.40
C GLN A 195 2.18 7.66 11.03
N LEU A 196 2.05 8.95 10.75
CA LEU A 196 0.78 9.56 10.45
C LEU A 196 0.89 10.43 9.20
N ARG A 197 -0.14 10.38 8.38
CA ARG A 197 -0.36 11.27 7.27
C ARG A 197 -1.77 11.82 7.34
N ALA A 198 -1.91 13.14 7.17
CA ALA A 198 -3.18 13.81 7.19
C ALA A 198 -3.38 14.64 5.94
N ARG A 199 -4.62 14.78 5.49
CA ARG A 199 -5.05 15.61 4.37
C ARG A 199 -6.16 16.53 4.83
N GLY A 200 -6.12 17.79 4.39
CA GLY A 200 -7.11 18.79 4.76
C GLY A 200 -6.68 20.19 4.40
N LYS A 201 -7.16 21.16 5.15
CA LYS A 201 -6.82 22.57 4.97
C LYS A 201 -5.50 22.88 5.67
N VAL A 202 -4.44 23.04 4.88
CA VAL A 202 -3.10 23.38 5.37
C VAL A 202 -3.01 24.90 5.55
N ALA A 203 -2.42 25.34 6.66
CA ALA A 203 -2.12 26.74 6.90
C ALA A 203 -0.97 27.24 6.00
N ASP A 204 -0.86 28.55 5.83
CA ASP A 204 0.10 29.18 4.91
C ASP A 204 1.57 28.87 5.30
N ASP A 205 1.85 28.74 6.60
CA ASP A 205 3.17 28.38 7.13
C ASP A 205 3.54 26.91 6.89
N ARG A 206 2.55 26.09 6.49
CA ARG A 206 2.65 24.62 6.33
C ARG A 206 3.15 23.88 7.58
N LEU A 207 2.94 24.45 8.76
CA LEU A 207 3.27 23.83 10.05
C LEU A 207 2.04 23.38 10.80
N SER A 208 0.84 23.81 10.37
CA SER A 208 -0.42 23.35 10.94
C SER A 208 -1.45 23.05 9.84
N MET A 209 -2.45 22.26 10.18
CA MET A 209 -3.57 21.96 9.31
C MET A 209 -4.80 21.55 10.12
N THR A 210 -5.99 21.78 9.55
CA THR A 210 -7.23 21.14 9.98
C THR A 210 -7.47 19.94 9.06
N ALA A 211 -7.49 18.73 9.65
CA ALA A 211 -7.53 17.48 8.91
C ALA A 211 -8.96 17.05 8.57
N ASP A 212 -9.19 16.73 7.29
CA ASP A 212 -10.41 16.05 6.82
C ASP A 212 -10.24 14.54 6.94
N GLU A 213 -9.01 14.05 6.74
CA GLU A 213 -8.68 12.64 6.73
C GLU A 213 -7.30 12.42 7.37
N VAL A 214 -7.21 11.41 8.23
CA VAL A 214 -5.98 11.01 8.92
C VAL A 214 -5.77 9.51 8.71
N VAL A 215 -4.62 9.14 8.18
CA VAL A 215 -4.19 7.74 8.02
C VAL A 215 -2.98 7.49 8.89
N SER A 216 -3.02 6.45 9.71
CA SER A 216 -1.95 6.11 10.63
C SER A 216 -1.50 4.65 10.49
N GLY A 217 -0.31 4.35 11.00
CA GLY A 217 0.20 2.98 11.05
C GLY A 217 1.44 2.89 11.93
N THR A 218 1.62 1.75 12.58
CA THR A 218 2.83 1.45 13.33
C THR A 218 3.82 0.77 12.38
N PHE A 219 4.86 1.50 11.97
CA PHE A 219 5.88 0.98 11.08
C PHE A 219 7.24 1.04 11.76
N LEU A 220 8.00 -0.02 11.56
CA LEU A 220 9.39 -0.14 11.98
C LEU A 220 10.29 -0.04 10.76
N ASN A 221 11.12 0.99 10.71
CA ASN A 221 12.12 1.16 9.67
C ASN A 221 13.45 0.63 10.18
N LEU A 222 13.96 -0.42 9.57
CA LEU A 222 15.24 -1.03 9.89
C LEU A 222 16.23 -0.80 8.76
N SER A 223 17.47 -0.46 9.12
CA SER A 223 18.59 -0.39 8.20
C SER A 223 19.77 -1.12 8.83
N GLY A 224 20.12 -2.27 8.29
CA GLY A 224 21.07 -3.13 8.98
C GLY A 224 21.66 -4.23 8.11
N THR A 225 22.28 -5.19 8.77
CA THR A 225 22.86 -6.38 8.15
C THR A 225 22.09 -7.63 8.59
N ILE A 226 21.87 -8.54 7.65
CA ILE A 226 21.27 -9.85 7.93
C ILE A 226 22.24 -10.66 8.79
N ALA A 227 21.81 -11.06 9.97
CA ALA A 227 22.58 -11.93 10.86
C ALA A 227 22.31 -13.40 10.54
N SER A 228 21.06 -13.78 10.33
CA SER A 228 20.65 -15.14 9.97
C SER A 228 19.35 -15.14 9.18
N ILE A 229 19.11 -16.23 8.46
CA ILE A 229 17.91 -16.47 7.67
C ILE A 229 17.37 -17.84 8.06
N ASP A 230 16.08 -17.91 8.33
CA ASP A 230 15.38 -19.17 8.62
C ASP A 230 14.26 -19.38 7.59
N PRO A 231 14.51 -20.22 6.57
CA PRO A 231 13.51 -20.51 5.54
C PRO A 231 12.30 -21.31 6.07
N SER A 232 12.46 -22.03 7.19
CA SER A 232 11.38 -22.86 7.73
C SER A 232 10.29 -22.02 8.39
N THR A 233 10.66 -20.92 9.03
CA THR A 233 9.75 -19.94 9.64
C THR A 233 9.50 -18.74 8.76
N GLN A 234 10.04 -18.72 7.53
CA GLN A 234 9.97 -17.57 6.63
C GLN A 234 10.38 -16.28 7.34
N SER A 235 11.49 -16.31 8.09
CA SER A 235 11.98 -15.17 8.83
C SER A 235 13.46 -14.90 8.63
N LEU A 236 13.86 -13.68 8.93
CA LEU A 236 15.25 -13.27 8.95
C LEU A 236 15.56 -12.42 10.18
N THR A 237 16.78 -12.54 10.67
CA THR A 237 17.27 -11.75 11.79
C THR A 237 18.18 -10.64 11.28
N VAL A 238 17.86 -9.40 11.63
CA VAL A 238 18.59 -8.20 11.18
C VAL A 238 19.19 -7.49 12.38
N LYS A 239 20.47 -7.15 12.30
CA LYS A 239 21.14 -6.27 13.25
C LYS A 239 21.00 -4.84 12.73
N ASP A 240 20.16 -4.05 13.38
CA ASP A 240 19.92 -2.66 13.00
C ASP A 240 21.13 -1.77 13.32
N LEU A 241 21.54 -0.94 12.35
CA LEU A 241 22.69 -0.05 12.48
C LEU A 241 22.43 1.15 13.37
N ALA A 242 21.18 1.62 13.44
CA ALA A 242 20.79 2.78 14.23
C ALA A 242 20.72 2.44 15.72
N THR A 243 19.95 1.42 16.09
CA THR A 243 19.70 1.04 17.49
C THR A 243 20.67 0.01 18.03
N LYS A 244 21.48 -0.61 17.15
CA LYS A 244 22.39 -1.75 17.48
C LYS A 244 21.66 -2.99 18.01
N ARG A 245 20.34 -2.99 17.94
CA ARG A 245 19.49 -4.13 18.37
C ARG A 245 19.30 -5.12 17.23
N THR A 246 18.99 -6.32 17.61
CA THR A 246 18.67 -7.41 16.68
C THR A 246 17.16 -7.59 16.65
N TYR A 247 16.61 -7.66 15.45
CA TYR A 247 15.16 -7.84 15.19
C TYR A 247 14.96 -9.09 14.35
N THR A 248 14.03 -9.95 14.76
CA THR A 248 13.55 -11.04 13.92
C THR A 248 12.35 -10.52 13.13
N VAL A 249 12.43 -10.56 11.82
CA VAL A 249 11.43 -10.03 10.89
C VAL A 249 10.85 -11.19 10.08
N GLU A 250 9.54 -11.30 10.09
CA GLU A 250 8.81 -12.32 9.30
C GLU A 250 8.57 -11.82 7.88
N ILE A 251 8.68 -12.73 6.92
CA ILE A 251 8.38 -12.47 5.51
C ILE A 251 7.03 -13.07 5.18
N GLY A 252 6.04 -12.21 4.98
CA GLY A 252 4.70 -12.62 4.62
C GLY A 252 4.52 -12.80 3.10
N GLN A 253 3.39 -13.36 2.70
CA GLN A 253 3.07 -13.55 1.27
C GLN A 253 2.92 -12.24 0.49
N LYS A 254 2.63 -11.14 1.18
CA LYS A 254 2.50 -9.80 0.61
C LYS A 254 3.79 -8.98 0.72
N SER A 255 4.85 -9.54 1.29
CA SER A 255 6.13 -8.84 1.43
C SER A 255 6.76 -8.62 0.05
N ASP A 256 7.11 -7.39 -0.27
CA ASP A 256 7.79 -7.02 -1.51
C ASP A 256 9.31 -6.97 -1.27
N LEU A 257 10.01 -7.98 -1.76
CA LEU A 257 11.46 -8.10 -1.63
C LEU A 257 12.11 -7.66 -2.95
N ARG A 258 12.97 -6.64 -2.88
CA ARG A 258 13.66 -6.07 -4.03
C ARG A 258 15.16 -6.04 -3.82
N THR A 259 15.90 -6.07 -4.92
CA THR A 259 17.36 -5.89 -4.89
C THR A 259 17.75 -4.63 -5.67
N LEU A 260 18.67 -3.86 -5.10
CA LEU A 260 19.25 -2.69 -5.75
C LEU A 260 20.50 -3.14 -6.52
N PRO A 261 20.53 -3.04 -7.85
CA PRO A 261 21.71 -3.33 -8.64
C PRO A 261 22.90 -2.45 -8.23
N ALA A 262 24.11 -3.04 -8.24
CA ALA A 262 25.32 -2.40 -7.71
C ALA A 262 25.67 -1.08 -8.42
N ASP A 263 25.42 -0.97 -9.72
CA ASP A 263 25.60 0.25 -10.52
C ASP A 263 24.70 1.39 -10.02
N ARG A 264 23.46 1.07 -9.67
CA ARG A 264 22.53 2.04 -9.11
C ARG A 264 22.86 2.40 -7.66
N ALA A 265 23.26 1.41 -6.85
CA ALA A 265 23.72 1.64 -5.47
C ALA A 265 24.91 2.61 -5.45
N ALA A 266 25.90 2.43 -6.34
CA ALA A 266 27.03 3.32 -6.48
C ALA A 266 26.64 4.75 -6.88
N ALA A 267 25.72 4.90 -7.84
CA ALA A 267 25.21 6.22 -8.25
C ALA A 267 24.45 6.94 -7.13
N PHE A 268 23.77 6.22 -6.26
CA PHE A 268 23.13 6.79 -5.06
C PHE A 268 24.15 7.19 -4.00
N ALA A 269 25.11 6.34 -3.71
CA ALA A 269 26.15 6.60 -2.73
C ALA A 269 26.97 7.85 -3.10
N SER A 270 27.35 8.00 -4.38
CA SER A 270 28.12 9.16 -4.86
C SER A 270 27.34 10.48 -4.77
N ARG A 271 26.02 10.46 -5.01
CA ARG A 271 25.17 11.65 -4.85
C ARG A 271 25.02 12.09 -3.39
N ASN A 272 24.94 11.13 -2.47
CA ASN A 272 24.87 11.43 -1.04
C ASN A 272 26.20 11.90 -0.48
N ALA A 273 27.35 11.36 -0.92
CA ALA A 273 28.68 11.77 -0.52
C ALA A 273 29.05 13.16 -1.05
N GLY A 274 28.59 13.52 -2.26
CA GLY A 274 28.87 14.84 -2.88
C GLY A 274 28.10 16.02 -2.28
N GLY A 275 27.17 15.79 -1.36
CA GLY A 275 26.43 16.85 -0.67
C GLY A 275 27.16 17.49 0.52
N ALA A 276 28.25 16.88 1.02
CA ALA A 276 29.00 17.34 2.19
C ALA A 276 30.33 18.06 1.83
N GLY A 277 30.74 18.10 0.56
CA GLY A 277 31.95 18.74 0.11
C GLY A 277 31.65 19.94 -0.79
N GLY A 278 31.48 21.10 -0.19
CA GLY A 278 31.53 22.38 -0.91
C GLY A 278 32.93 22.61 -1.49
N GLY A 279 33.00 22.84 -2.79
CA GLY A 279 34.09 23.07 -3.64
C GLY A 279 35.35 23.75 -3.09
N SER A 280 36.43 23.04 -3.20
CA SER A 280 37.74 23.62 -3.50
C SER A 280 38.12 23.13 -4.90
N GLY A 281 37.50 23.73 -5.89
CA GLY A 281 37.91 23.58 -7.26
C GLY A 281 39.25 24.32 -7.44
N ALA A 282 40.33 23.57 -7.65
CA ALA A 282 41.59 24.10 -8.15
C ALA A 282 41.31 24.88 -9.43
N CYS A 283 41.58 26.17 -9.38
CA CYS A 283 41.68 27.03 -10.56
C CYS A 283 42.89 26.58 -11.35
N GLY A 284 42.70 25.74 -12.37
CA GLY A 284 43.68 25.52 -13.42
C GLY A 284 43.80 26.78 -14.23
N GLU A 285 45.01 27.38 -14.22
CA GLU A 285 45.43 28.48 -15.05
C GLU A 285 45.14 28.19 -16.51
N ARG A 286 44.34 29.05 -17.14
CA ARG A 286 44.24 29.19 -18.59
C ARG A 286 45.13 30.36 -19.04
N PRO A 287 45.98 30.20 -20.04
CA PRO A 287 46.81 31.26 -20.56
C PRO A 287 45.97 32.32 -21.28
N ALA A 288 46.38 33.54 -21.07
CA ALA A 288 45.82 34.75 -21.65
C ALA A 288 45.96 34.78 -23.17
N GLY A 289 44.92 35.17 -23.88
CA GLY A 289 44.93 35.40 -25.32
C GLY A 289 43.71 36.17 -25.80
N ALA A 290 43.91 37.49 -25.95
CA ALA A 290 43.32 38.45 -26.91
C ALA A 290 41.79 38.68 -27.01
N GLY A 291 41.37 39.91 -26.66
CA GLY A 291 40.69 40.82 -27.56
C GLY A 291 39.20 41.05 -27.44
N ALA A 292 38.82 42.07 -26.66
CA ALA A 292 37.88 43.22 -26.91
C ALA A 292 36.40 42.98 -27.28
N PRO A 293 35.53 44.05 -27.28
CA PRO A 293 34.84 44.61 -26.10
C PRO A 293 33.32 44.75 -26.36
N GLY A 294 32.55 44.99 -25.32
CA GLY A 294 31.32 45.73 -25.47
C GLY A 294 30.07 45.05 -24.94
N GLY A 295 29.39 45.72 -24.04
CA GLY A 295 27.97 45.54 -23.78
C GLY A 295 27.59 45.31 -22.32
N GLY A 296 27.32 46.39 -21.61
CA GLY A 296 26.79 46.41 -20.27
C GLY A 296 25.38 45.84 -20.18
N GLY A 297 25.10 45.27 -19.05
CA GLY A 297 23.79 44.75 -18.69
C GLY A 297 23.79 44.19 -17.26
N THR A 298 23.64 45.11 -16.31
CA THR A 298 23.35 44.77 -14.89
C THR A 298 22.02 44.09 -14.77
N ALA A 299 22.02 42.85 -14.38
CA ALA A 299 20.86 42.19 -13.75
C ALA A 299 21.36 41.33 -12.59
N ALA A 300 21.24 41.92 -11.41
CA ALA A 300 21.54 41.33 -10.14
C ALA A 300 20.58 40.19 -9.82
N GLY A 301 21.09 39.04 -9.54
CA GLY A 301 20.85 38.17 -8.43
C GLY A 301 19.43 37.92 -7.97
N ALA A 302 18.71 36.93 -8.53
CA ALA A 302 17.62 36.25 -7.85
C ALA A 302 17.51 34.76 -8.23
N GLY A 303 18.64 34.11 -8.56
CA GLY A 303 18.67 32.72 -9.02
C GLY A 303 19.16 31.69 -8.00
N GLY A 304 19.64 32.10 -6.83
CA GLY A 304 20.32 31.21 -5.88
C GLY A 304 19.43 30.38 -4.95
N ALA A 305 18.25 30.86 -4.63
CA ALA A 305 17.37 30.17 -3.64
C ALA A 305 16.48 29.08 -4.24
N ALA A 306 16.18 29.14 -5.53
CA ALA A 306 15.34 28.15 -6.19
C ALA A 306 16.10 26.88 -6.62
N ALA A 307 17.44 26.89 -6.63
CA ALA A 307 18.25 25.72 -6.96
C ALA A 307 18.54 24.84 -5.74
N ALA A 308 18.47 25.40 -4.53
CA ALA A 308 18.69 24.63 -3.29
C ALA A 308 17.50 23.77 -2.89
N SER A 309 16.30 24.14 -3.28
CA SER A 309 15.09 23.37 -2.95
C SER A 309 14.83 22.16 -3.88
N ARG A 310 15.53 22.06 -5.01
CA ARG A 310 15.47 20.90 -5.91
C ARG A 310 16.41 19.75 -5.53
N ARG A 311 17.21 19.91 -4.50
CA ARG A 311 18.05 18.86 -3.90
C ARG A 311 17.35 18.09 -2.78
N ALA A 312 16.03 18.25 -2.62
CA ALA A 312 15.23 17.39 -1.77
C ALA A 312 15.37 15.94 -2.26
N GLY A 313 15.86 15.10 -1.38
CA GLY A 313 16.37 13.76 -1.63
C GLY A 313 15.57 12.98 -2.67
N PHE A 314 16.31 12.40 -3.58
CA PHE A 314 15.77 11.44 -4.54
C PHE A 314 15.19 10.27 -3.73
N ASP A 315 13.87 10.13 -3.79
CA ASP A 315 13.16 9.16 -2.97
C ASP A 315 13.36 7.76 -3.55
N LEU A 316 14.18 6.97 -2.86
CA LEU A 316 14.48 5.58 -3.21
C LEU A 316 13.19 4.75 -3.36
N SER A 317 12.16 5.12 -2.62
CA SER A 317 10.87 4.43 -2.64
C SER A 317 10.15 4.54 -4.01
N GLN A 318 10.34 5.63 -4.75
CA GLN A 318 9.76 5.77 -6.09
C GLN A 318 10.40 4.86 -7.14
N MET A 319 11.60 4.38 -6.87
CA MET A 319 12.29 3.43 -7.76
C MET A 319 11.97 1.97 -7.45
N LEU A 320 11.45 1.68 -6.26
CA LEU A 320 11.23 0.32 -5.80
C LEU A 320 10.43 -0.51 -6.80
N SER A 321 9.36 0.04 -7.37
CA SER A 321 8.51 -0.67 -8.33
C SER A 321 9.24 -1.12 -9.61
N ARG A 322 10.39 -0.49 -9.92
CA ARG A 322 11.20 -0.78 -11.11
C ARG A 322 12.42 -1.65 -10.81
N LEU A 323 12.63 -2.00 -9.54
CA LEU A 323 13.75 -2.84 -9.14
C LEU A 323 13.40 -4.32 -9.32
N PRO A 324 14.40 -5.16 -9.60
CA PRO A 324 14.20 -6.61 -9.67
C PRO A 324 13.64 -7.16 -8.36
N THR A 325 12.68 -8.07 -8.48
CA THR A 325 12.19 -8.85 -7.34
C THR A 325 13.19 -9.92 -6.95
N GLN A 326 13.20 -10.28 -5.67
CA GLN A 326 14.01 -11.37 -5.13
C GLN A 326 13.18 -12.20 -4.15
N THR A 327 13.67 -13.37 -3.81
CA THR A 327 13.08 -14.27 -2.83
C THR A 327 13.94 -14.34 -1.56
N LEU A 328 13.40 -14.91 -0.49
CA LEU A 328 14.17 -15.14 0.73
C LEU A 328 15.42 -16.02 0.48
N ALA A 329 15.33 -16.93 -0.48
CA ALA A 329 16.44 -17.83 -0.85
C ALA A 329 17.63 -17.11 -1.53
N ASP A 330 17.39 -15.95 -2.13
CA ASP A 330 18.43 -15.16 -2.80
C ASP A 330 19.25 -14.32 -1.80
N LEU A 331 18.78 -14.19 -0.57
CA LEU A 331 19.43 -13.42 0.48
C LEU A 331 20.57 -14.20 1.13
N LYS A 332 21.56 -13.47 1.65
CA LYS A 332 22.72 -14.06 2.34
C LYS A 332 22.97 -13.36 3.67
N PRO A 333 23.38 -14.11 4.72
CA PRO A 333 23.91 -13.51 5.94
C PRO A 333 25.07 -12.55 5.63
N GLY A 334 25.12 -11.44 6.36
CA GLY A 334 26.10 -10.37 6.14
C GLY A 334 25.68 -9.32 5.10
N GLN A 335 24.65 -9.56 4.32
CA GLN A 335 24.14 -8.63 3.33
C GLN A 335 23.42 -7.46 3.99
N ALA A 336 23.63 -6.25 3.49
CA ALA A 336 22.95 -5.06 4.00
C ALA A 336 21.53 -4.94 3.44
N VAL A 337 20.60 -4.59 4.30
CA VAL A 337 19.18 -4.45 3.95
C VAL A 337 18.56 -3.20 4.57
N MET A 338 17.57 -2.66 3.90
CA MET A 338 16.64 -1.67 4.41
C MET A 338 15.24 -2.29 4.40
N ILE A 339 14.55 -2.26 5.53
CA ILE A 339 13.26 -2.90 5.71
C ILE A 339 12.26 -1.90 6.26
N VAL A 340 11.07 -1.87 5.67
CA VAL A 340 9.87 -1.35 6.30
C VAL A 340 9.06 -2.55 6.76
N ALA A 341 8.87 -2.65 8.06
CA ALA A 341 8.06 -3.68 8.67
C ALA A 341 6.89 -3.06 9.43
N SER A 342 5.78 -3.76 9.52
CA SER A 342 4.69 -3.41 10.42
C SER A 342 4.80 -4.22 11.71
N SER A 343 4.49 -3.58 12.81
CA SER A 343 4.37 -4.25 14.11
C SER A 343 2.90 -4.34 14.48
N SER A 344 2.35 -5.55 14.44
CA SER A 344 0.97 -5.82 14.86
C SER A 344 0.99 -6.53 16.21
N GLY A 345 0.89 -5.75 17.31
CA GLY A 345 0.80 -6.31 18.66
C GLY A 345 2.12 -6.88 19.19
N ASN A 346 2.04 -8.01 19.90
CA ASN A 346 3.16 -8.61 20.65
C ASN A 346 4.00 -9.62 19.83
N GLY A 347 3.81 -9.69 18.51
CA GLY A 347 4.56 -10.59 17.63
C GLY A 347 5.80 -9.96 17.00
N ASN A 348 6.54 -10.78 16.24
CA ASN A 348 7.62 -10.28 15.43
C ASN A 348 7.08 -9.32 14.34
N PRO A 349 7.82 -8.26 13.99
CA PRO A 349 7.43 -7.40 12.89
C PRO A 349 7.42 -8.18 11.56
N THR A 350 6.41 -7.91 10.74
CA THR A 350 6.30 -8.49 9.40
C THR A 350 6.86 -7.50 8.38
N ALA A 351 7.79 -7.93 7.54
CA ALA A 351 8.31 -7.10 6.46
C ALA A 351 7.19 -6.78 5.46
N ILE A 352 7.05 -5.52 5.14
CA ILE A 352 6.17 -5.06 4.06
C ILE A 352 7.01 -4.91 2.80
N THR A 353 8.14 -4.21 2.93
CA THR A 353 9.10 -4.03 1.84
C THR A 353 10.50 -4.20 2.37
N MET A 354 11.31 -4.92 1.63
CA MET A 354 12.74 -5.08 1.89
C MET A 354 13.55 -4.78 0.63
N LEU A 355 14.60 -4.00 0.81
CA LEU A 355 15.56 -3.67 -0.22
C LEU A 355 16.94 -4.17 0.19
N SER A 356 17.54 -5.05 -0.60
CA SER A 356 18.91 -5.52 -0.44
C SER A 356 19.86 -4.81 -1.42
N GLY A 357 21.17 -5.05 -1.31
CA GLY A 357 22.17 -4.39 -2.18
C GLY A 357 22.42 -2.93 -1.81
N VAL A 358 22.17 -2.57 -0.56
CA VAL A 358 22.27 -1.19 -0.06
C VAL A 358 23.57 -0.90 0.71
N GLU A 359 24.56 -1.81 0.64
CA GLU A 359 25.84 -1.71 1.35
C GLU A 359 26.54 -0.37 1.11
N GLN A 360 26.61 0.04 -0.16
CA GLN A 360 27.27 1.29 -0.56
C GLN A 360 26.51 2.53 -0.06
N ILE A 361 25.19 2.46 0.02
CA ILE A 361 24.36 3.55 0.53
C ILE A 361 24.53 3.69 2.04
N LEU A 362 24.49 2.58 2.77
CA LEU A 362 24.62 2.59 4.22
C LEU A 362 26.04 2.95 4.67
N SER A 363 27.08 2.55 3.92
CA SER A 363 28.46 2.92 4.19
C SER A 363 28.78 4.36 3.85
N ALA A 364 28.10 4.96 2.87
CA ALA A 364 28.27 6.36 2.50
C ALA A 364 27.55 7.34 3.44
N THR A 365 26.75 6.86 4.39
CA THR A 365 26.07 7.72 5.37
C THR A 365 27.09 8.16 6.45
N PRO A 366 27.36 9.49 6.59
CA PRO A 366 28.33 9.98 7.58
C PRO A 366 27.95 9.56 9.00
N SER A 367 28.96 9.28 9.80
CA SER A 367 28.79 8.96 11.23
C SER A 367 28.08 10.11 11.94
N GLY A 368 26.92 9.84 12.57
CA GLY A 368 26.13 10.83 13.32
C GLY A 368 24.90 11.37 12.54
N GLN A 369 24.73 11.04 11.26
CA GLN A 369 23.46 11.26 10.55
C GLN A 369 22.55 10.04 10.74
N GLN A 370 21.24 10.30 10.78
CA GLN A 370 20.27 9.21 10.78
C GLN A 370 20.43 8.37 9.50
N PRO A 371 20.48 7.04 9.60
CA PRO A 371 20.57 6.19 8.43
C PRO A 371 19.36 6.46 7.52
N LEU A 372 19.62 6.43 6.22
CA LEU A 372 18.56 6.47 5.23
C LEU A 372 17.56 5.37 5.51
N THR A 373 16.29 5.71 5.56
CA THR A 373 15.19 4.77 5.77
C THR A 373 14.23 4.84 4.58
N LEU A 374 13.59 3.74 4.30
CA LEU A 374 12.49 3.69 3.34
C LEU A 374 11.26 4.37 3.96
N SER A 375 10.57 5.20 3.18
CA SER A 375 9.32 5.79 3.64
C SER A 375 8.16 4.85 3.29
N PRO A 376 7.37 4.37 4.26
CA PRO A 376 6.22 3.53 3.98
C PRO A 376 5.18 4.22 3.07
N TRP A 377 5.10 5.55 3.12
CA TRP A 377 4.16 6.33 2.32
C TRP A 377 4.47 6.37 0.83
N ASN A 378 5.73 6.21 0.48
CA ASN A 378 6.19 6.23 -0.90
C ASN A 378 6.22 4.82 -1.50
N ILE A 379 6.20 3.80 -0.66
CA ILE A 379 6.17 2.39 -1.05
C ILE A 379 4.74 1.98 -1.40
N GLY A 380 3.77 2.41 -0.60
CA GLY A 380 2.37 2.02 -0.76
C GLY A 380 1.59 2.81 -1.81
N GLY A 381 2.21 3.75 -2.51
CA GLY A 381 1.51 4.68 -3.39
C GLY A 381 0.44 5.52 -2.65
N ALA A 382 0.15 6.76 -3.07
CA ALA A 382 -1.17 7.31 -2.90
C ALA A 382 -2.09 6.42 -3.76
N PRO A 383 -3.37 6.21 -3.44
CA PRO A 383 -4.19 5.11 -3.94
C PRO A 383 -3.98 4.83 -5.43
N GLU A 384 -3.08 3.90 -5.73
CA GLU A 384 -2.96 3.33 -7.05
C GLU A 384 -4.10 2.32 -7.19
N GLY A 385 -5.11 2.73 -7.96
CA GLY A 385 -5.93 1.72 -8.58
C GLY A 385 -5.01 0.88 -9.46
N GLY A 386 -4.85 -0.39 -9.11
CA GLY A 386 -3.97 -1.31 -9.82
C GLY A 386 -4.15 -1.21 -11.33
N GLY A 387 -3.11 -0.75 -11.97
CA GLY A 387 -2.92 -0.72 -13.40
C GLY A 387 -1.52 -1.22 -13.67
N GLU A 388 -1.37 -2.51 -13.81
CA GLU A 388 -0.24 -3.10 -14.50
C GLU A 388 -0.28 -2.63 -15.95
N GLY A 389 0.50 -1.60 -16.24
CA GLY A 389 0.76 -1.14 -17.61
C GLY A 389 1.62 -2.17 -18.31
N GLY A 390 0.99 -3.01 -19.12
CA GLY A 390 1.66 -3.83 -20.11
C GLY A 390 2.45 -2.95 -21.07
N GLY A 391 3.77 -3.13 -21.12
CA GLY A 391 4.63 -2.57 -22.15
C GLY A 391 4.23 -3.09 -23.51
N GLY A 392 3.81 -2.17 -24.38
CA GLY A 392 3.66 -2.40 -25.81
C GLY A 392 4.90 -1.89 -26.53
N GLY A 393 5.59 -2.80 -27.20
CA GLY A 393 6.75 -2.53 -28.01
C GLY A 393 6.46 -1.71 -29.25
N SER A 394 7.51 -1.10 -29.66
CA SER A 394 7.79 -0.41 -30.92
C SER A 394 7.29 -1.09 -32.18
N HIS A 395 6.72 -0.30 -33.06
CA HIS A 395 7.04 -0.19 -34.49
C HIS A 395 6.75 1.23 -34.95
#